data_69ad5f7d4517a6614835740b418be499
#
_entry.id   69ad5f7d4517a6614835740b418be499
#
_cell.length_a   1.000
_cell.length_b   1.000
_cell.length_c   1.000
_cell.angle_alpha   90.00
_cell.angle_beta   90.00
_cell.angle_gamma   90.00
#
_symmetry.space_group_name_H-M   'P 1'
#
loop_
_entity.id
_entity.type
_entity.pdbx_description
1 polymer ?
#
loop_
_entity_poly.entity_id
_entity_poly.type
_entity_poly.pdbx_seq_one_letter_code
_entity_poly.pdbx_strand_id
1 'polypeptide(L)'
;VSVCVHREGDDWVLQLRVQPRASRDELLLDGERLRLRITAPPVDGAANAHIVRFLAHEFGVAKSRVDIVRGLTGREKTVRIASPTVIPAAVIGLFPPPETQKST
;
A
#
# COMPACT_ATOMS: atom_id res chain seq x y z
N VAL A 1 -14.82 -7.04 6.96
CA VAL A 1 -13.39 -7.03 7.26
C VAL A 1 -12.61 -7.19 5.99
N SER A 2 -11.71 -6.28 5.74
CA SER A 2 -10.89 -6.34 4.54
C SER A 2 -9.75 -7.33 4.73
N VAL A 3 -9.49 -8.15 3.69
CA VAL A 3 -8.35 -9.03 3.68
C VAL A 3 -7.13 -8.38 3.02
N CYS A 4 -7.29 -7.15 2.50
CA CYS A 4 -6.21 -6.48 1.78
C CYS A 4 -5.26 -5.73 2.70
N VAL A 5 -5.68 -5.42 3.91
CA VAL A 5 -4.89 -4.63 4.84
C VAL A 5 -5.06 -5.21 6.23
N HIS A 6 -3.95 -5.41 6.93
CA HIS A 6 -4.02 -5.77 8.34
C HIS A 6 -2.84 -5.17 9.08
N ARG A 7 -2.95 -5.09 10.38
CA ARG A 7 -1.92 -4.51 11.22
C ARG A 7 -1.22 -5.62 12.00
N GLU A 8 0.09 -5.47 12.14
CA GLU A 8 0.91 -6.35 12.97
C GLU A 8 1.71 -5.46 13.90
N GLY A 9 1.21 -5.24 15.11
CA GLY A 9 1.81 -4.28 16.01
C GLY A 9 1.64 -2.87 15.45
N ASP A 10 2.75 -2.17 15.29
CA ASP A 10 2.75 -0.84 14.68
C ASP A 10 2.92 -0.86 13.17
N ASP A 11 3.13 -2.05 12.60
CA ASP A 11 3.35 -2.19 11.17
C ASP A 11 2.03 -2.44 10.47
N TRP A 12 1.99 -2.04 9.21
CA TRP A 12 0.82 -2.28 8.35
C TRP A 12 1.23 -3.19 7.21
N VAL A 13 0.40 -4.17 6.91
CA VAL A 13 0.65 -5.11 5.82
C VAL A 13 -0.45 -4.94 4.79
N LEU A 14 -0.05 -4.64 3.57
CA LEU A 14 -0.97 -4.35 2.47
C LEU A 14 -0.85 -5.41 1.40
N GLN A 15 -1.99 -5.87 0.89
CA GLN A 15 -2.00 -6.71 -0.30
C GLN A 15 -2.48 -5.85 -1.44
N LEU A 16 -1.62 -5.66 -2.41
CA LEU A 16 -1.85 -4.73 -3.52
C LEU A 16 -1.91 -5.47 -4.84
N ARG A 17 -2.81 -5.01 -5.70
CA ARG A 17 -2.75 -5.40 -7.10
C ARG A 17 -2.15 -4.24 -7.88
N VAL A 18 -1.02 -4.48 -8.51
CA VAL A 18 -0.26 -3.45 -9.20
C VAL A 18 -0.68 -3.37 -10.65
N GLN A 19 -0.94 -2.16 -11.14
CA GLN A 19 -1.24 -1.90 -12.53
C GLN A 19 -0.15 -1.01 -13.10
N PRO A 20 0.79 -1.56 -13.89
CA PRO A 20 1.88 -0.77 -14.46
C PRO A 20 1.40 0.03 -15.67
N ARG A 21 2.26 0.89 -16.16
CA ARG A 21 2.01 1.72 -17.35
C ARG A 21 0.76 2.59 -17.20
N ALA A 22 0.48 3.00 -15.99
CA ALA A 22 -0.63 3.91 -15.73
C ALA A 22 -0.20 5.33 -16.10
N SER A 23 -1.18 6.20 -16.25
CA SER A 23 -0.88 7.60 -16.59
C SER A 23 -0.32 8.36 -15.40
N ARG A 24 -0.53 7.86 -14.17
CA ARG A 24 0.03 8.47 -12.97
C ARG A 24 0.09 7.44 -11.86
N ASP A 25 0.90 7.74 -10.85
CA ASP A 25 0.99 6.90 -9.66
C ASP A 25 -0.18 7.19 -8.75
N GLU A 26 -0.84 6.14 -8.31
CA GLU A 26 -2.06 6.34 -7.54
C GLU A 26 -2.38 5.08 -6.75
N LEU A 27 -2.71 5.27 -5.47
CA LEU A 27 -3.22 4.19 -4.63
C LEU A 27 -4.71 4.41 -4.48
N LEU A 28 -5.50 3.42 -4.87
CA LEU A 28 -6.94 3.57 -4.82
C LEU A 28 -7.61 2.30 -4.32
N LEU A 29 -8.84 2.49 -3.87
CA LEU A 29 -9.68 1.41 -3.40
C LEU A 29 -10.62 1.02 -4.53
N ASP A 30 -10.60 -0.27 -4.88
CA ASP A 30 -11.45 -0.81 -5.92
C ASP A 30 -12.27 -1.93 -5.27
N GLY A 31 -13.50 -1.59 -4.83
CA GLY A 31 -14.27 -2.50 -4.03
C GLY A 31 -13.59 -2.67 -2.68
N GLU A 32 -13.23 -3.91 -2.36
CA GLU A 32 -12.50 -4.20 -1.12
C GLU A 32 -11.01 -4.49 -1.38
N ARG A 33 -10.54 -4.15 -2.57
CA ARG A 33 -9.16 -4.39 -2.94
C ARG A 33 -8.40 -3.10 -3.07
N LEU A 34 -7.13 -3.13 -2.68
CA LEU A 34 -6.23 -2.03 -2.94
C LEU A 34 -5.59 -2.23 -4.31
N ARG A 35 -5.69 -1.21 -5.12
CA ARG A 35 -5.06 -1.19 -6.43
C ARG A 35 -4.01 -0.11 -6.44
N LEU A 36 -2.82 -0.46 -6.88
CA LEU A 36 -1.72 0.49 -7.01
C LEU A 36 -1.42 0.68 -8.49
N ARG A 37 -1.68 1.89 -8.98
CA ARG A 37 -1.37 2.24 -10.36
C ARG A 37 -0.02 2.91 -10.36
N ILE A 38 0.87 2.49 -11.24
CA ILE A 38 2.20 3.08 -11.34
C ILE A 38 2.56 3.36 -12.78
N THR A 39 3.34 4.41 -12.97
CA THR A 39 3.78 4.82 -14.29
C THR A 39 4.97 3.99 -14.79
N ALA A 40 5.61 3.23 -13.90
CA ALA A 40 6.77 2.44 -14.24
C ALA A 40 6.41 1.31 -15.21
N PRO A 41 7.38 0.88 -16.05
CA PRO A 41 7.17 -0.29 -16.89
C PRO A 41 7.10 -1.55 -16.03
N PRO A 42 6.52 -2.65 -16.55
CA PRO A 42 6.36 -3.87 -15.76
C PRO A 42 7.65 -4.71 -15.70
N VAL A 43 8.76 -4.06 -15.45
CA VAL A 43 10.05 -4.72 -15.23
C VAL A 43 10.24 -4.79 -13.73
N ASP A 44 10.34 -6.00 -13.19
CA ASP A 44 10.22 -6.24 -11.77
C ASP A 44 11.12 -5.35 -10.90
N GLY A 45 12.39 -5.25 -11.22
CA GLY A 45 13.30 -4.44 -10.40
C GLY A 45 12.92 -2.97 -10.39
N ALA A 46 12.64 -2.40 -11.55
CA ALA A 46 12.27 -1.00 -11.66
C ALA A 46 10.92 -0.74 -11.01
N ALA A 47 9.96 -1.64 -11.23
CA ALA A 47 8.63 -1.48 -10.67
C ALA A 47 8.67 -1.55 -9.15
N ASN A 48 9.42 -2.50 -8.59
CA ASN A 48 9.51 -2.64 -7.14
C ASN A 48 10.13 -1.41 -6.49
N ALA A 49 11.19 -0.88 -7.07
CA ALA A 49 11.82 0.33 -6.54
C ALA A 49 10.85 1.52 -6.59
N HIS A 50 10.10 1.63 -7.69
CA HIS A 50 9.12 2.69 -7.84
C HIS A 50 8.01 2.58 -6.80
N ILE A 51 7.51 1.35 -6.57
CA ILE A 51 6.47 1.09 -5.57
C ILE A 51 6.95 1.49 -4.18
N VAL A 52 8.17 1.11 -3.83
CA VAL A 52 8.72 1.45 -2.52
C VAL A 52 8.78 2.96 -2.33
N ARG A 53 9.28 3.69 -3.33
CA ARG A 53 9.34 5.15 -3.23
C ARG A 53 7.96 5.78 -3.09
N PHE A 54 7.01 5.32 -3.89
CA PHE A 54 5.66 5.87 -3.86
C PHE A 54 4.99 5.61 -2.53
N LEU A 55 5.06 4.38 -2.04
CA LEU A 55 4.40 4.04 -0.77
C LEU A 55 5.09 4.72 0.40
N ALA A 56 6.40 4.87 0.37
CA ALA A 56 7.09 5.60 1.42
C ALA A 56 6.58 7.04 1.52
N HIS A 57 6.38 7.67 0.37
CA HIS A 57 5.83 9.02 0.33
C HIS A 57 4.39 9.05 0.86
N GLU A 58 3.56 8.12 0.41
CA GLU A 58 2.15 8.10 0.80
C GLU A 58 1.95 7.81 2.28
N PHE A 59 2.81 7.00 2.88
CA PHE A 59 2.70 6.64 4.29
C PHE A 59 3.60 7.48 5.19
N GLY A 60 4.30 8.45 4.63
CA GLY A 60 5.11 9.39 5.41
C GLY A 60 6.29 8.75 6.11
N VAL A 61 6.96 7.80 5.47
CA VAL A 61 8.10 7.09 6.06
C VAL A 61 9.26 7.06 5.09
N ALA A 62 10.43 6.70 5.61
CA ALA A 62 11.61 6.48 4.77
C ALA A 62 11.43 5.21 3.95
N LYS A 63 12.11 5.14 2.81
CA LYS A 63 12.03 3.97 1.93
C LYS A 63 12.45 2.69 2.65
N SER A 64 13.37 2.78 3.58
CA SER A 64 13.83 1.62 4.34
C SER A 64 12.74 1.00 5.22
N ARG A 65 11.64 1.71 5.42
CA ARG A 65 10.51 1.19 6.20
C ARG A 65 9.45 0.53 5.34
N VAL A 66 9.63 0.51 4.03
CA VAL A 66 8.71 -0.13 3.10
C VAL A 66 9.40 -1.36 2.53
N ASP A 67 8.77 -2.52 2.70
CA ASP A 67 9.36 -3.79 2.29
C ASP A 67 8.34 -4.63 1.54
N ILE A 68 8.71 -5.08 0.34
CA ILE A 68 7.87 -6.00 -0.43
C ILE A 68 8.21 -7.39 0.05
N VAL A 69 7.33 -7.98 0.85
CA VAL A 69 7.62 -9.28 1.50
C VAL A 69 7.15 -10.46 0.66
N ARG A 70 6.28 -10.23 -0.31
CA ARG A 70 5.82 -11.26 -1.24
C ARG A 70 5.54 -10.66 -2.59
N GLY A 71 5.62 -11.51 -3.64
CA GLY A 71 5.26 -11.06 -4.97
C GLY A 71 6.30 -10.16 -5.58
N LEU A 72 7.58 -10.48 -5.41
CA LEU A 72 8.65 -9.70 -6.03
C LEU A 72 8.51 -9.71 -7.54
N THR A 73 7.94 -10.78 -8.10
CA THR A 73 7.56 -10.84 -9.51
C THR A 73 6.04 -10.90 -9.58
N GLY A 74 5.49 -10.45 -10.70
CA GLY A 74 4.04 -10.46 -10.88
C GLY A 74 3.39 -9.21 -10.34
N ARG A 75 2.08 -9.16 -10.43
CA ARG A 75 1.30 -7.95 -10.13
C ARG A 75 0.66 -7.94 -8.77
N GLU A 76 0.62 -9.07 -8.08
CA GLU A 76 0.07 -9.13 -6.74
C GLU A 76 1.20 -9.14 -5.76
N LYS A 77 1.23 -8.13 -4.89
CA LYS A 77 2.34 -7.91 -3.98
C LYS A 77 1.84 -7.71 -2.58
N THR A 78 2.59 -8.24 -1.62
CA THR A 78 2.35 -7.98 -0.21
C THR A 78 3.46 -7.06 0.28
N VAL A 79 3.08 -5.93 0.85
CA VAL A 79 4.02 -4.90 1.27
C VAL A 79 3.82 -4.62 2.76
N ARG A 80 4.92 -4.59 3.49
CA ARG A 80 4.93 -4.25 4.91
C ARG A 80 5.46 -2.85 5.08
N ILE A 81 4.76 -2.04 5.84
CA ILE A 81 5.17 -0.67 6.14
C ILE A 81 5.34 -0.53 7.64
N ALA A 82 6.55 -0.21 8.06
CA ALA A 82 6.88 -0.13 9.47
C ALA A 82 6.47 1.22 10.04
N SER A 83 5.58 1.21 11.01
CA SER A 83 5.17 2.37 11.79
C SER A 83 4.88 3.61 10.93
N PRO A 84 3.91 3.55 10.01
CA PRO A 84 3.63 4.70 9.15
C PRO A 84 3.13 5.90 9.96
N THR A 85 3.48 7.10 9.50
CA THR A 85 3.06 8.34 10.16
C THR A 85 1.81 8.92 9.52
N VAL A 86 1.52 8.52 8.28
CA VAL A 86 0.33 8.99 7.54
C VAL A 86 -0.37 7.77 6.98
N ILE A 87 -1.69 7.76 7.03
CA ILE A 87 -2.48 6.68 6.44
C ILE A 87 -3.22 7.27 5.24
N PRO A 88 -2.92 6.80 4.02
CA PRO A 88 -3.62 7.31 2.84
C PRO A 88 -5.12 7.06 2.87
N ALA A 89 -5.87 7.93 2.21
CA ALA A 89 -7.32 7.87 2.22
C ALA A 89 -7.85 6.52 1.71
N ALA A 90 -7.21 5.94 0.70
CA ALA A 90 -7.64 4.65 0.17
C ALA A 90 -7.56 3.55 1.22
N VAL A 91 -6.54 3.60 2.08
CA VAL A 91 -6.37 2.62 3.16
C VAL A 91 -7.37 2.88 4.28
N ILE A 92 -7.59 4.15 4.61
CA ILE A 92 -8.57 4.50 5.63
C ILE A 92 -9.95 3.97 5.26
N GLY A 93 -10.28 3.97 3.98
CA GLY A 93 -11.56 3.45 3.51
C GLY A 93 -11.77 1.98 3.79
N LEU A 94 -10.69 1.22 3.98
CA LEU A 94 -10.78 -0.21 4.30
C LEU A 94 -10.85 -0.48 5.80
N PHE A 95 -10.43 0.48 6.62
CA PHE A 95 -10.51 0.36 8.06
C PHE A 95 -11.57 1.32 8.56
N PRO A 96 -12.69 0.83 9.05
CA PRO A 96 -13.63 1.74 9.68
C PRO A 96 -12.94 2.42 10.85
N PRO A 97 -13.24 3.68 11.11
CA PRO A 97 -12.64 4.36 12.25
C PRO A 97 -12.98 3.61 13.52
N PRO A 98 -12.06 3.55 14.44
CA PRO A 98 -12.36 2.96 15.72
C PRO A 98 -13.49 3.75 16.33
N GLU A 99 -14.31 3.21 16.72
CA GLU A 99 -15.41 3.84 17.13
C GLU A 99 -15.44 4.39 18.33
N THR A 100 -14.83 3.99 17.95
CA THR A 100 -14.80 4.22 18.40
C THR A 100 -14.44 5.10 18.64
N GLN A 101 -14.03 5.18 18.48
CA GLN A 101 -13.78 6.09 18.70
C GLN A 101 -14.73 6.96 18.82
N LYS A 102 -15.51 6.78 19.21
CA LYS A 102 -16.32 7.43 19.16
C LYS A 102 -16.57 8.06 19.72
N SER A 103 -16.23 7.88 20.07
CA SER A 103 -16.32 8.48 20.37
C SER A 103 -16.26 9.09 20.48
N THR A 104 -16.22 9.07 20.55
CA THR A 104 -16.09 9.75 20.61
C THR A 104 -16.23 10.30 20.60
#